data_4f15fdfbc24ff544ffad6f9e41da4368
#
_entry.id   4f15fdfbc24ff544ffad6f9e41da4368
#
_cell.length_a   1.000
_cell.length_b   1.000
_cell.length_c   1.000
_cell.angle_alpha   90.00
_cell.angle_beta   90.00
_cell.angle_gamma   90.00
#
_symmetry.space_group_name_H-M   'P 1'
#
loop_
_entity.id
_entity.type
_entity.pdbx_description
1 polymer ?
#
loop_
_entity_poly.entity_id
_entity_poly.type
_entity_poly.pdbx_seq_one_letter_code
_entity_poly.pdbx_strand_id
1 'polypeptide(L)'
;MSRSLNNVLELQKYIDVNTPIIYINDFDFARVDEIIEGVVGRSKIVEWNHATGCTDFRTRRSVGYGVKTDLISFLREIYTLELDDDFPVEEKFIVLRDIQDEIEKPEVKTLLALIAQRELYDRRFSVIIIIVSSVNHVPKEIAPYVTFLEISRPDEQQINSLINEHIETNDYHNFKESDRDLLMPSLKGLTAYEIDRILDMAMSNNGTLTASDKDMILKQKKMMVRKSGLLELVDSNVPIEHIGGLDDLKDYLKKKADIFQNLAKALKFGVTIPKGVFLVGMPVAANHCVPRLLRQPLVSRC
;
A
#
# COMPACT_ATOMS: atom_id res chain seq x y z
N MET A 1 -15.85 9.80 0.07
CA MET A 1 -16.56 8.64 0.63
C MET A 1 -16.35 7.31 -0.13
N SER A 2 -15.91 7.31 -1.38
CA SER A 2 -15.71 6.06 -2.18
C SER A 2 -14.30 5.44 -2.08
N ARG A 3 -13.36 6.06 -1.37
CA ARG A 3 -11.91 5.76 -1.48
C ARG A 3 -11.44 4.48 -0.79
N SER A 4 -12.16 3.99 0.19
CA SER A 4 -11.74 2.83 1.00
C SER A 4 -12.74 1.69 0.98
N LEU A 5 -13.85 1.80 0.24
CA LEU A 5 -14.98 0.88 0.37
C LEU A 5 -14.59 -0.60 0.18
N ASN A 6 -13.74 -0.92 -0.79
CA ASN A 6 -13.30 -2.30 -1.01
C ASN A 6 -12.42 -2.82 0.13
N ASN A 7 -11.46 -1.99 0.60
CA ASN A 7 -10.58 -2.36 1.71
C ASN A 7 -11.36 -2.41 3.04
N VAL A 8 -12.33 -1.50 3.23
CA VAL A 8 -13.26 -1.52 4.37
C VAL A 8 -14.10 -2.81 4.36
N LEU A 9 -14.67 -3.18 3.21
CA LEU A 9 -15.45 -4.41 3.08
C LEU A 9 -14.60 -5.67 3.29
N GLU A 10 -13.33 -5.65 2.86
CA GLU A 10 -12.42 -6.77 3.05
C GLU A 10 -12.00 -6.89 4.53
N LEU A 11 -11.66 -5.78 5.17
CA LEU A 11 -11.38 -5.76 6.61
C LEU A 11 -12.60 -6.20 7.42
N GLN A 12 -13.81 -5.74 7.05
CA GLN A 12 -15.06 -6.18 7.69
C GLN A 12 -15.23 -7.70 7.60
N LYS A 13 -14.97 -8.31 6.44
CA LYS A 13 -15.06 -9.77 6.28
C LYS A 13 -14.10 -10.51 7.20
N TYR A 14 -12.87 -10.01 7.39
CA TYR A 14 -11.91 -10.63 8.30
C TYR A 14 -12.35 -10.53 9.75
N ILE A 15 -12.96 -9.40 10.13
CA ILE A 15 -13.54 -9.21 11.46
C ILE A 15 -14.74 -10.13 11.66
N ASP A 16 -15.65 -10.21 10.69
CA ASP A 16 -16.86 -11.05 10.75
C ASP A 16 -16.57 -12.55 10.92
N VAL A 17 -15.40 -13.01 10.47
CA VAL A 17 -14.94 -14.39 10.64
C VAL A 17 -14.00 -14.58 11.83
N ASN A 18 -13.90 -13.58 12.71
CA ASN A 18 -13.05 -13.57 13.90
C ASN A 18 -11.59 -13.90 13.59
N THR A 19 -11.02 -13.23 12.58
CA THR A 19 -9.59 -13.34 12.27
C THR A 19 -8.78 -12.74 13.42
N PRO A 20 -7.96 -13.52 14.13
CA PRO A 20 -7.35 -13.05 15.39
C PRO A 20 -6.27 -11.98 15.16
N ILE A 21 -5.49 -12.10 14.08
CA ILE A 21 -4.43 -11.15 13.75
C ILE A 21 -4.57 -10.75 12.28
N ILE A 22 -4.75 -9.46 12.03
CA ILE A 22 -4.79 -8.87 10.69
C ILE A 22 -3.53 -8.04 10.50
N TYR A 23 -2.77 -8.28 9.43
CA TYR A 23 -1.55 -7.55 9.13
C TYR A 23 -1.75 -6.64 7.93
N ILE A 24 -1.57 -5.34 8.12
CA ILE A 24 -1.67 -4.30 7.09
C ILE A 24 -0.27 -3.78 6.80
N ASN A 25 0.23 -4.08 5.60
CA ASN A 25 1.51 -3.54 5.15
C ASN A 25 1.29 -2.29 4.30
N ASP A 26 1.34 -1.15 4.95
CA ASP A 26 1.28 0.16 4.28
C ASP A 26 2.00 1.22 5.13
N PHE A 27 2.54 2.25 4.47
CA PHE A 27 3.17 3.40 5.11
C PHE A 27 2.23 4.61 5.21
N ASP A 28 1.11 4.60 4.52
CA ASP A 28 0.08 5.64 4.57
C ASP A 28 -0.85 5.38 5.77
N PHE A 29 -0.34 5.68 6.96
CA PHE A 29 -1.06 5.41 8.21
C PHE A 29 -2.38 6.18 8.31
N ALA A 30 -2.48 7.37 7.72
CA ALA A 30 -3.72 8.14 7.74
C ALA A 30 -4.83 7.39 7.00
N ARG A 31 -4.51 6.84 5.84
CA ARG A 31 -5.45 6.02 5.06
C ARG A 31 -5.80 4.71 5.77
N VAL A 32 -4.81 4.06 6.39
CA VAL A 32 -5.05 2.85 7.17
C VAL A 32 -6.00 3.15 8.33
N ASP A 33 -5.82 4.28 9.01
CA ASP A 33 -6.69 4.73 10.09
C ASP A 33 -8.13 4.94 9.63
N GLU A 34 -8.34 5.59 8.48
CA GLU A 34 -9.67 5.75 7.88
C GLU A 34 -10.35 4.40 7.60
N ILE A 35 -9.59 3.41 7.11
CA ILE A 35 -10.12 2.07 6.84
C ILE A 35 -10.52 1.38 8.14
N ILE A 36 -9.67 1.42 9.16
CA ILE A 36 -9.95 0.83 10.47
C ILE A 36 -11.18 1.50 11.11
N GLU A 37 -11.23 2.82 11.13
CA GLU A 37 -12.37 3.58 11.68
C GLU A 37 -13.69 3.29 10.95
N GLY A 38 -13.61 3.11 9.63
CA GLY A 38 -14.76 2.79 8.79
C GLY A 38 -15.43 1.46 9.13
N VAL A 39 -14.68 0.53 9.71
CA VAL A 39 -15.16 -0.80 10.08
C VAL A 39 -15.54 -0.89 11.54
N VAL A 40 -14.66 -0.42 12.42
CA VAL A 40 -14.78 -0.63 13.88
C VAL A 40 -15.90 0.21 14.50
N GLY A 41 -16.39 1.24 13.80
CA GLY A 41 -17.53 2.03 14.25
C GLY A 41 -17.31 2.71 15.61
N ARG A 42 -18.13 2.35 16.63
CA ARG A 42 -18.04 2.92 17.98
C ARG A 42 -17.24 2.09 18.98
N SER A 43 -16.75 0.91 18.59
CA SER A 43 -15.99 0.03 19.48
C SER A 43 -14.71 0.71 19.98
N LYS A 44 -14.23 0.29 21.15
CA LYS A 44 -12.96 0.78 21.69
C LYS A 44 -11.80 0.24 20.89
N ILE A 45 -10.91 1.13 20.47
CA ILE A 45 -9.65 0.80 19.83
C ILE A 45 -8.51 1.34 20.66
N VAL A 46 -7.59 0.47 21.04
CA VAL A 46 -6.34 0.86 21.70
C VAL A 46 -5.19 0.71 20.72
N GLU A 47 -4.36 1.73 20.61
CA GLU A 47 -3.15 1.69 19.82
C GLU A 47 -1.93 1.59 20.72
N TRP A 48 -0.96 0.78 20.31
CA TRP A 48 0.36 0.74 20.91
C TRP A 48 1.43 1.06 19.86
N ASN A 49 2.35 1.93 20.23
CA ASN A 49 3.58 2.20 19.47
C ASN A 49 4.74 2.55 20.40
N HIS A 50 5.97 2.48 19.89
CA HIS A 50 7.19 2.74 20.67
C HIS A 50 7.29 4.16 21.26
N ALA A 51 6.72 5.15 20.58
CA ALA A 51 6.88 6.55 20.98
C ALA A 51 5.96 6.94 22.14
N THR A 52 4.71 6.46 22.09
CA THR A 52 3.65 6.90 23.01
C THR A 52 3.16 5.82 23.97
N GLY A 53 3.56 4.55 23.77
CA GLY A 53 2.99 3.41 24.49
C GLY A 53 1.51 3.23 24.10
N CYS A 54 0.66 2.92 25.08
CA CYS A 54 -0.77 2.71 24.88
C CYS A 54 -1.54 4.02 24.80
N THR A 55 -2.28 4.21 23.71
CA THR A 55 -3.14 5.38 23.47
C THR A 55 -4.51 4.94 22.96
N ASP A 56 -5.51 5.76 23.19
CA ASP A 56 -6.77 5.66 22.48
C ASP A 56 -6.55 6.01 21.01
N PHE A 57 -6.96 5.13 20.13
CA PHE A 57 -6.69 5.23 18.69
C PHE A 57 -7.23 6.52 18.05
N ARG A 58 -8.42 6.98 18.46
CA ARG A 58 -9.05 8.14 17.87
C ARG A 58 -8.55 9.46 18.45
N THR A 59 -8.44 9.52 19.77
CA THR A 59 -8.08 10.75 20.46
C THR A 59 -6.57 10.93 20.62
N ARG A 60 -5.79 9.89 20.38
CA ARG A 60 -4.33 9.82 20.58
C ARG A 60 -3.90 10.15 22.02
N ARG A 61 -4.84 10.08 22.97
CA ARG A 61 -4.55 10.32 24.39
C ARG A 61 -4.13 9.02 25.06
N SER A 62 -3.22 9.13 26.02
CA SER A 62 -2.83 7.97 26.83
C SER A 62 -4.03 7.35 27.52
N VAL A 63 -4.15 6.04 27.45
CA VAL A 63 -5.17 5.26 28.18
C VAL A 63 -4.53 4.59 29.40
N GLY A 64 -5.37 4.12 30.36
CA GLY A 64 -5.01 3.69 31.71
C GLY A 64 -3.93 2.62 31.88
N TYR A 65 -3.34 2.11 30.78
CA TYR A 65 -2.19 1.19 30.80
C TYR A 65 -0.84 1.88 31.10
N GLY A 66 -0.86 3.23 31.34
CA GLY A 66 0.35 4.03 31.62
C GLY A 66 1.11 4.47 30.37
N VAL A 67 1.73 5.65 30.47
CA VAL A 67 2.42 6.34 29.37
C VAL A 67 3.66 5.60 28.83
N LYS A 68 4.10 4.52 29.47
CA LYS A 68 5.32 3.77 29.10
C LYS A 68 5.15 2.27 29.26
N THR A 69 3.96 1.75 29.03
CA THR A 69 3.78 0.30 29.07
C THR A 69 4.54 -0.34 27.92
N ASP A 70 5.52 -1.18 28.21
CA ASP A 70 6.18 -1.96 27.18
C ASP A 70 5.22 -2.96 26.55
N LEU A 71 5.49 -3.37 25.31
CA LEU A 71 4.60 -4.23 24.55
C LEU A 71 4.33 -5.57 25.22
N ILE A 72 5.33 -6.14 25.89
CA ILE A 72 5.21 -7.45 26.56
C ILE A 72 4.21 -7.35 27.71
N SER A 73 4.36 -6.31 28.56
CA SER A 73 3.43 -6.07 29.68
C SER A 73 2.01 -5.81 29.18
N PHE A 74 1.86 -5.01 28.11
CA PHE A 74 0.58 -4.74 27.49
C PHE A 74 -0.09 -6.01 26.95
N LEU A 75 0.63 -6.83 26.15
CA LEU A 75 0.09 -8.07 25.60
C LEU A 75 -0.23 -9.09 26.71
N ARG A 76 0.55 -9.12 27.79
CA ARG A 76 0.29 -9.99 28.93
C ARG A 76 -1.02 -9.59 29.64
N GLU A 77 -1.27 -8.29 29.81
CA GLU A 77 -2.51 -7.79 30.38
C GLU A 77 -3.70 -8.16 29.49
N ILE A 78 -3.58 -7.99 28.17
CA ILE A 78 -4.62 -8.42 27.22
C ILE A 78 -4.88 -9.93 27.33
N TYR A 79 -3.84 -10.75 27.39
CA TYR A 79 -4.00 -12.20 27.51
C TYR A 79 -4.69 -12.63 28.82
N THR A 80 -4.44 -11.91 29.93
CA THR A 80 -4.99 -12.22 31.25
C THR A 80 -6.32 -11.53 31.54
N LEU A 81 -6.88 -10.76 30.61
CA LEU A 81 -8.20 -10.14 30.80
C LEU A 81 -9.23 -11.20 31.19
N GLU A 82 -9.75 -11.07 32.41
CA GLU A 82 -10.92 -11.80 32.84
C GLU A 82 -12.16 -11.08 32.29
N LEU A 83 -13.02 -11.84 31.64
CA LEU A 83 -14.27 -11.34 31.12
C LEU A 83 -15.30 -11.56 32.22
N ASP A 84 -15.76 -10.47 32.82
CA ASP A 84 -16.84 -10.49 33.80
C ASP A 84 -18.13 -10.97 33.12
N ASP A 85 -18.79 -11.97 33.67
CA ASP A 85 -20.00 -12.56 33.09
C ASP A 85 -21.18 -11.57 33.02
N ASP A 86 -21.09 -10.41 33.73
CA ASP A 86 -22.11 -9.38 33.80
C ASP A 86 -21.98 -8.25 32.78
N PHE A 87 -20.91 -8.24 31.97
CA PHE A 87 -20.72 -7.22 30.93
C PHE A 87 -20.83 -7.83 29.54
N PRO A 88 -21.57 -7.20 28.61
CA PRO A 88 -21.56 -7.61 27.21
C PRO A 88 -20.13 -7.55 26.67
N VAL A 89 -19.72 -8.60 25.97
CA VAL A 89 -18.41 -8.67 25.30
C VAL A 89 -18.32 -7.52 24.31
N GLU A 90 -17.68 -6.43 24.72
CA GLU A 90 -17.31 -5.38 23.75
C GLU A 90 -16.11 -5.90 22.97
N GLU A 91 -16.28 -6.04 21.67
CA GLU A 91 -15.16 -6.32 20.76
C GLU A 91 -14.04 -5.31 21.01
N LYS A 92 -12.84 -5.83 21.31
CA LYS A 92 -11.67 -4.99 21.57
C LYS A 92 -10.74 -5.07 20.37
N PHE A 93 -10.52 -3.94 19.78
CA PHE A 93 -9.55 -3.81 18.69
C PHE A 93 -8.24 -3.24 19.22
N ILE A 94 -7.15 -3.89 18.88
CA ILE A 94 -5.80 -3.49 19.26
C ILE A 94 -5.01 -3.22 17.99
N VAL A 95 -4.53 -1.99 17.84
CA VAL A 95 -3.65 -1.59 16.74
C VAL A 95 -2.21 -1.55 17.26
N LEU A 96 -1.34 -2.34 16.63
CA LEU A 96 0.10 -2.37 16.93
C LEU A 96 0.86 -1.76 15.75
N ARG A 97 1.54 -0.62 15.98
CA ARG A 97 2.26 0.10 14.91
C ARG A 97 3.74 -0.13 14.95
N ASP A 98 4.29 -0.47 13.77
CA ASP A 98 5.72 -0.59 13.50
C ASP A 98 6.45 -1.40 14.57
N ILE A 99 5.91 -2.59 14.89
CA ILE A 99 6.45 -3.50 15.90
C ILE A 99 7.47 -4.51 15.33
N GLN A 100 8.05 -4.25 14.15
CA GLN A 100 8.94 -5.19 13.46
C GLN A 100 10.12 -5.65 14.31
N ASP A 101 10.68 -4.79 15.17
CA ASP A 101 11.76 -5.16 16.08
C ASP A 101 11.25 -5.90 17.32
N GLU A 102 10.05 -5.53 17.79
CA GLU A 102 9.42 -6.16 18.95
C GLU A 102 8.87 -7.56 18.63
N ILE A 103 8.32 -7.74 17.44
CA ILE A 103 7.67 -8.99 17.03
C ILE A 103 8.66 -10.18 16.98
N GLU A 104 9.96 -9.92 16.88
CA GLU A 104 11.01 -10.94 16.92
C GLU A 104 11.33 -11.43 18.33
N LYS A 105 10.93 -10.71 19.37
CA LYS A 105 11.15 -11.14 20.75
C LYS A 105 10.35 -12.42 21.06
N PRO A 106 10.95 -13.46 21.66
CA PRO A 106 10.26 -14.71 21.95
C PRO A 106 8.97 -14.54 22.76
N GLU A 107 9.01 -13.61 23.73
CA GLU A 107 7.85 -13.32 24.59
C GLU A 107 6.69 -12.71 23.79
N VAL A 108 6.98 -11.80 22.86
CA VAL A 108 5.96 -11.15 22.02
C VAL A 108 5.33 -12.17 21.07
N LYS A 109 6.15 -13.00 20.41
CA LYS A 109 5.64 -14.08 19.54
C LYS A 109 4.73 -15.02 20.30
N THR A 110 5.14 -15.44 21.48
CA THR A 110 4.37 -16.35 22.32
C THR A 110 3.05 -15.72 22.76
N LEU A 111 3.07 -14.48 23.24
CA LEU A 111 1.86 -13.78 23.67
C LEU A 111 0.88 -13.56 22.52
N LEU A 112 1.35 -13.14 21.35
CA LEU A 112 0.51 -12.98 20.16
C LEU A 112 -0.14 -14.31 19.76
N ALA A 113 0.61 -15.41 19.79
CA ALA A 113 0.08 -16.73 19.50
C ALA A 113 -0.97 -17.18 20.53
N LEU A 114 -0.72 -16.94 21.82
CA LEU A 114 -1.66 -17.28 22.91
C LEU A 114 -2.96 -16.45 22.83
N ILE A 115 -2.85 -15.14 22.55
CA ILE A 115 -4.03 -14.27 22.35
C ILE A 115 -4.84 -14.77 21.14
N ALA A 116 -4.17 -15.07 20.03
CA ALA A 116 -4.81 -15.57 18.83
C ALA A 116 -5.51 -16.93 19.06
N GLN A 117 -4.88 -17.83 19.81
CA GLN A 117 -5.51 -19.10 20.19
C GLN A 117 -6.71 -18.90 21.11
N ARG A 118 -6.60 -17.97 22.08
CA ARG A 118 -7.71 -17.64 22.96
C ARG A 118 -8.90 -17.10 22.19
N GLU A 119 -8.67 -16.20 21.22
CA GLU A 119 -9.72 -15.68 20.32
C GLU A 119 -10.44 -16.81 19.56
N LEU A 120 -9.69 -17.79 19.07
CA LEU A 120 -10.26 -18.89 18.29
C LEU A 120 -11.07 -19.92 19.13
N TYR A 121 -10.73 -20.11 20.41
CA TYR A 121 -11.27 -21.20 21.23
C TYR A 121 -12.14 -20.74 22.40
N ASP A 122 -12.02 -19.51 22.88
CA ASP A 122 -12.82 -18.95 23.97
C ASP A 122 -13.85 -17.95 23.41
N ARG A 123 -15.09 -18.40 23.25
CA ARG A 123 -16.18 -17.56 22.69
C ARG A 123 -16.49 -16.30 23.51
N ARG A 124 -16.00 -16.20 24.74
CA ARG A 124 -16.17 -15.03 25.60
C ARG A 124 -15.07 -14.00 25.40
N PHE A 125 -13.98 -14.41 24.77
CA PHE A 125 -12.85 -13.54 24.47
C PHE A 125 -13.01 -13.01 23.04
N SER A 126 -13.12 -11.68 22.88
CA SER A 126 -13.21 -11.04 21.58
C SER A 126 -12.17 -9.92 21.49
N VAL A 127 -11.00 -10.28 20.95
CA VAL A 127 -9.87 -9.36 20.77
C VAL A 127 -9.25 -9.57 19.39
N ILE A 128 -9.37 -8.58 18.54
CA ILE A 128 -8.76 -8.59 17.20
C ILE A 128 -7.53 -7.69 17.22
N ILE A 129 -6.39 -8.25 16.84
CA ILE A 129 -5.13 -7.51 16.73
C ILE A 129 -4.91 -7.09 15.28
N ILE A 130 -4.72 -5.79 15.05
CA ILE A 130 -4.37 -5.23 13.75
C ILE A 130 -2.93 -4.72 13.82
N ILE A 131 -2.02 -5.40 13.12
CA ILE A 131 -0.64 -4.96 13.01
C ILE A 131 -0.51 -4.09 11.77
N VAL A 132 -0.06 -2.86 11.96
CA VAL A 132 0.17 -1.88 10.88
C VAL A 132 1.65 -1.60 10.81
N SER A 133 2.28 -1.92 9.68
CA SER A 133 3.72 -1.74 9.51
C SER A 133 4.10 -1.39 8.08
N SER A 134 5.11 -0.56 7.93
CA SER A 134 5.71 -0.24 6.63
C SER A 134 6.57 -1.39 6.06
N VAL A 135 6.90 -2.37 6.88
CA VAL A 135 7.72 -3.54 6.52
C VAL A 135 6.89 -4.81 6.61
N ASN A 136 6.94 -5.65 5.59
CA ASN A 136 6.28 -6.95 5.60
C ASN A 136 7.20 -7.98 6.30
N HIS A 137 6.95 -8.18 7.59
CA HIS A 137 7.72 -9.12 8.41
C HIS A 137 6.83 -9.83 9.43
N VAL A 138 6.62 -11.14 9.23
CA VAL A 138 5.83 -12.00 10.12
C VAL A 138 6.64 -13.24 10.49
N PRO A 139 6.96 -13.43 11.78
CA PRO A 139 7.59 -14.64 12.27
C PRO A 139 6.78 -15.91 11.99
N LYS A 140 7.46 -17.03 11.74
CA LYS A 140 6.83 -18.30 11.41
C LYS A 140 5.90 -18.82 12.51
N GLU A 141 6.20 -18.48 13.76
CA GLU A 141 5.47 -18.94 14.95
C GLU A 141 4.05 -18.38 15.01
N ILE A 142 3.84 -17.15 14.51
CA ILE A 142 2.53 -16.51 14.50
C ILE A 142 1.87 -16.52 13.12
N ALA A 143 2.61 -16.86 12.07
CA ALA A 143 2.13 -16.84 10.70
C ALA A 143 0.79 -17.60 10.47
N PRO A 144 0.51 -18.74 11.13
CA PRO A 144 -0.77 -19.43 10.98
C PRO A 144 -1.99 -18.63 11.46
N TYR A 145 -1.80 -17.62 12.31
CA TYR A 145 -2.86 -16.78 12.89
C TYR A 145 -3.00 -15.43 12.18
N VAL A 146 -2.10 -15.13 11.22
CA VAL A 146 -2.03 -13.84 10.55
C VAL A 146 -2.70 -13.89 9.18
N THR A 147 -3.60 -12.96 8.94
CA THR A 147 -4.17 -12.71 7.62
C THR A 147 -3.71 -11.34 7.12
N PHE A 148 -3.19 -11.29 5.89
CA PHE A 148 -2.74 -10.04 5.28
C PHE A 148 -3.91 -9.31 4.65
N LEU A 149 -4.01 -8.01 4.92
CA LEU A 149 -4.87 -7.08 4.19
C LEU A 149 -3.97 -6.19 3.32
N GLU A 150 -4.07 -6.35 2.02
CA GLU A 150 -3.36 -5.50 1.07
C GLU A 150 -4.20 -4.27 0.73
N ILE A 151 -3.66 -3.08 1.01
CA ILE A 151 -4.31 -1.83 0.60
C ILE A 151 -4.14 -1.65 -0.90
N SER A 152 -5.23 -1.74 -1.63
CA SER A 152 -5.23 -1.58 -3.09
C SER A 152 -4.83 -0.16 -3.49
N ARG A 153 -4.05 -0.04 -4.56
CA ARG A 153 -3.73 1.27 -5.14
C ARG A 153 -5.00 1.91 -5.72
N PRO A 154 -5.09 3.25 -5.74
CA PRO A 154 -6.23 3.95 -6.33
C PRO A 154 -6.45 3.56 -7.79
N ASP A 155 -7.69 3.22 -8.14
CA ASP A 155 -8.12 3.03 -9.51
C ASP A 155 -8.34 4.37 -10.24
N GLU A 156 -8.70 4.34 -11.53
CA GLU A 156 -8.91 5.55 -12.31
C GLU A 156 -10.02 6.45 -11.75
N GLN A 157 -11.08 5.87 -11.19
CA GLN A 157 -12.18 6.65 -10.61
C GLN A 157 -11.72 7.33 -9.32
N GLN A 158 -10.96 6.62 -8.50
CA GLN A 158 -10.40 7.14 -7.27
C GLN A 158 -9.35 8.23 -7.54
N ILE A 159 -8.48 8.04 -8.54
CA ILE A 159 -7.52 9.09 -8.95
C ILE A 159 -8.26 10.34 -9.43
N ASN A 160 -9.34 10.18 -10.21
CA ASN A 160 -10.17 11.31 -10.63
C ASN A 160 -10.81 12.03 -9.44
N SER A 161 -11.29 11.30 -8.44
CA SER A 161 -11.85 11.90 -7.22
C SER A 161 -10.79 12.69 -6.45
N LEU A 162 -9.56 12.17 -6.36
CA LEU A 162 -8.42 12.86 -5.73
C LEU A 162 -8.09 14.18 -6.44
N ILE A 163 -8.02 14.14 -7.78
CA ILE A 163 -7.76 15.34 -8.59
C ILE A 163 -8.88 16.36 -8.38
N ASN A 164 -10.16 15.95 -8.42
CA ASN A 164 -11.30 16.85 -8.25
C ASN A 164 -11.30 17.51 -6.87
N GLU A 165 -11.12 16.71 -5.80
CA GLU A 165 -11.05 17.23 -4.43
C GLU A 165 -9.91 18.24 -4.26
N HIS A 166 -8.78 17.96 -4.91
CA HIS A 166 -7.63 18.87 -4.88
C HIS A 166 -7.91 20.19 -5.61
N ILE A 167 -8.61 20.13 -6.77
CA ILE A 167 -9.03 21.29 -7.55
C ILE A 167 -10.06 22.11 -6.74
N GLU A 168 -11.06 21.47 -6.14
CA GLU A 168 -12.11 22.13 -5.37
C GLU A 168 -11.55 22.79 -4.10
N THR A 169 -10.67 22.10 -3.36
CA THR A 169 -10.08 22.60 -2.12
C THR A 169 -9.21 23.84 -2.35
N ASN A 170 -8.55 23.94 -3.49
CA ASN A 170 -7.61 25.01 -3.80
C ASN A 170 -8.16 26.06 -4.78
N ASP A 171 -9.43 25.95 -5.19
CA ASP A 171 -10.14 26.92 -6.06
C ASP A 171 -9.49 27.12 -7.44
N TYR A 172 -9.04 26.02 -8.07
CA TYR A 172 -8.35 26.06 -9.37
C TYR A 172 -9.30 26.11 -10.56
N HIS A 173 -9.55 27.30 -11.09
CA HIS A 173 -10.51 27.54 -12.17
C HIS A 173 -9.99 27.18 -13.58
N ASN A 174 -8.70 26.88 -13.76
CA ASN A 174 -8.06 26.74 -15.09
C ASN A 174 -7.69 25.29 -15.45
N PHE A 175 -8.16 24.29 -14.72
CA PHE A 175 -7.88 22.88 -15.03
C PHE A 175 -8.70 22.43 -16.24
N LYS A 176 -8.03 21.85 -17.24
CA LYS A 176 -8.67 21.35 -18.45
C LYS A 176 -8.82 19.83 -18.39
N GLU A 177 -9.94 19.31 -18.88
CA GLU A 177 -10.19 17.87 -18.97
C GLU A 177 -9.13 17.14 -19.81
N SER A 178 -8.63 17.80 -20.88
CA SER A 178 -7.54 17.27 -21.70
C SER A 178 -6.24 17.04 -20.91
N ASP A 179 -5.96 17.86 -19.89
CA ASP A 179 -4.77 17.69 -19.05
C ASP A 179 -4.94 16.51 -18.09
N ARG A 180 -6.15 16.26 -17.61
CA ARG A 180 -6.50 15.08 -16.82
C ARG A 180 -6.16 13.78 -17.54
N ASP A 181 -6.61 13.63 -18.78
CA ASP A 181 -6.37 12.43 -19.58
C ASP A 181 -4.88 12.16 -19.81
N LEU A 182 -4.09 13.23 -19.92
CA LEU A 182 -2.64 13.15 -20.12
C LEU A 182 -1.89 12.80 -18.82
N LEU A 183 -2.39 13.24 -17.67
CA LEU A 183 -1.73 13.00 -16.36
C LEU A 183 -2.14 11.67 -15.72
N MET A 184 -3.36 11.20 -15.97
CA MET A 184 -3.91 9.98 -15.41
C MET A 184 -2.98 8.77 -15.50
N PRO A 185 -2.38 8.44 -16.67
CA PRO A 185 -1.47 7.30 -16.77
C PRO A 185 -0.22 7.44 -15.90
N SER A 186 0.23 8.67 -15.65
CA SER A 186 1.40 8.95 -14.84
C SER A 186 1.14 8.78 -13.34
N LEU A 187 -0.10 8.97 -12.90
CA LEU A 187 -0.53 8.82 -11.51
C LEU A 187 -0.89 7.39 -11.13
N LYS A 188 -1.19 6.53 -12.10
CA LYS A 188 -1.50 5.11 -11.83
C LYS A 188 -0.36 4.39 -11.10
N GLY A 189 -0.74 3.55 -10.14
CA GLY A 189 0.20 2.74 -9.34
C GLY A 189 0.85 3.48 -8.17
N LEU A 190 0.51 4.76 -7.95
CA LEU A 190 0.87 5.52 -6.77
C LEU A 190 -0.16 5.32 -5.65
N THR A 191 0.24 5.54 -4.40
CA THR A 191 -0.69 5.63 -3.27
C THR A 191 -1.50 6.93 -3.33
N ALA A 192 -2.61 6.99 -2.59
CA ALA A 192 -3.37 8.24 -2.47
C ALA A 192 -2.51 9.38 -1.90
N TYR A 193 -1.73 9.10 -0.86
CA TYR A 193 -0.77 10.05 -0.28
C TYR A 193 0.26 10.56 -1.31
N GLU A 194 0.83 9.65 -2.10
CA GLU A 194 1.80 10.02 -3.14
C GLU A 194 1.17 10.89 -4.21
N ILE A 195 -0.08 10.61 -4.60
CA ILE A 195 -0.83 11.42 -5.56
C ILE A 195 -1.07 12.82 -5.00
N ASP A 196 -1.58 12.93 -3.78
CA ASP A 196 -1.84 14.23 -3.14
C ASP A 196 -0.56 15.07 -3.05
N ARG A 197 0.56 14.48 -2.63
CA ARG A 197 1.86 15.17 -2.57
C ARG A 197 2.37 15.63 -3.94
N ILE A 198 2.16 14.83 -4.98
CA ILE A 198 2.54 15.20 -6.36
C ILE A 198 1.65 16.34 -6.87
N LEU A 199 0.36 16.30 -6.59
CA LEU A 199 -0.57 17.37 -6.92
C LEU A 199 -0.19 18.68 -6.21
N ASP A 200 0.10 18.62 -4.90
CA ASP A 200 0.62 19.77 -4.13
C ASP A 200 1.87 20.39 -4.80
N MET A 201 2.82 19.54 -5.20
CA MET A 201 4.07 20.00 -5.82
C MET A 201 3.83 20.61 -7.20
N ALA A 202 2.97 20.04 -8.03
CA ALA A 202 2.62 20.59 -9.33
C ALA A 202 1.99 21.97 -9.18
N MET A 203 1.12 22.12 -8.23
CA MET A 203 0.40 23.36 -7.96
C MET A 203 1.28 24.45 -7.35
N SER A 204 2.26 24.08 -6.52
CA SER A 204 3.20 25.04 -5.94
C SER A 204 4.08 25.74 -7.00
N ASN A 205 4.28 25.13 -8.16
CA ASN A 205 5.09 25.68 -9.22
C ASN A 205 4.36 26.76 -10.03
N ASN A 206 3.13 26.47 -10.48
CA ASN A 206 2.43 27.30 -11.48
C ASN A 206 1.03 27.72 -11.03
N GLY A 207 0.56 27.26 -9.87
CA GLY A 207 -0.83 27.46 -9.42
C GLY A 207 -1.87 26.70 -10.24
N THR A 208 -1.45 25.81 -11.14
CA THR A 208 -2.34 25.01 -11.98
C THR A 208 -1.69 23.66 -12.29
N LEU A 209 -2.52 22.63 -12.45
CA LEU A 209 -2.07 21.32 -12.92
C LEU A 209 -2.21 21.26 -14.45
N THR A 210 -1.11 21.03 -15.15
CA THR A 210 -1.06 21.05 -16.62
C THR A 210 -0.34 19.82 -17.17
N ALA A 211 -0.49 19.56 -18.46
CA ALA A 211 0.24 18.50 -19.15
C ALA A 211 1.78 18.65 -19.05
N SER A 212 2.30 19.87 -18.83
CA SER A 212 3.74 20.13 -18.65
C SER A 212 4.29 19.53 -17.33
N ASP A 213 3.44 19.27 -16.35
CA ASP A 213 3.84 18.67 -15.07
C ASP A 213 4.11 17.16 -15.16
N LYS A 214 3.80 16.55 -16.31
CA LYS A 214 4.02 15.11 -16.56
C LYS A 214 5.46 14.69 -16.30
N ASP A 215 6.43 15.47 -16.72
CA ASP A 215 7.86 15.13 -16.53
C ASP A 215 8.26 15.20 -15.06
N MET A 216 7.71 16.16 -14.31
CA MET A 216 7.90 16.27 -12.87
C MET A 216 7.25 15.07 -12.16
N ILE A 217 6.03 14.70 -12.50
CA ILE A 217 5.31 13.53 -11.95
C ILE A 217 6.11 12.26 -12.20
N LEU A 218 6.58 12.05 -13.43
CA LEU A 218 7.41 10.89 -13.78
C LEU A 218 8.73 10.86 -13.00
N LYS A 219 9.35 12.01 -12.77
CA LYS A 219 10.57 12.13 -11.95
C LYS A 219 10.31 11.74 -10.51
N GLN A 220 9.21 12.20 -9.90
CA GLN A 220 8.81 11.81 -8.54
C GLN A 220 8.50 10.32 -8.45
N LYS A 221 7.73 9.78 -9.40
CA LYS A 221 7.44 8.34 -9.48
C LYS A 221 8.74 7.50 -9.55
N LYS A 222 9.72 7.95 -10.34
CA LYS A 222 11.05 7.29 -10.39
C LYS A 222 11.74 7.28 -9.03
N MET A 223 11.72 8.41 -8.32
CA MET A 223 12.32 8.50 -6.98
C MET A 223 11.64 7.56 -5.98
N MET A 224 10.31 7.44 -6.03
CA MET A 224 9.54 6.55 -5.18
C MET A 224 9.87 5.07 -5.44
N VAL A 225 9.93 4.68 -6.72
CA VAL A 225 10.34 3.32 -7.10
C VAL A 225 11.76 3.00 -6.63
N ARG A 226 12.69 3.94 -6.74
CA ARG A 226 14.08 3.76 -6.26
C ARG A 226 14.16 3.57 -4.75
N LYS A 227 13.28 4.22 -3.96
CA LYS A 227 13.25 4.07 -2.49
C LYS A 227 12.98 2.64 -2.05
N SER A 228 12.27 1.83 -2.86
CA SER A 228 12.02 0.42 -2.56
C SER A 228 13.30 -0.43 -2.53
N GLY A 229 14.39 0.03 -3.14
CA GLY A 229 15.66 -0.69 -3.27
C GLY A 229 15.62 -1.93 -4.17
N LEU A 230 14.43 -2.36 -4.59
CA LEU A 230 14.21 -3.57 -5.39
C LEU A 230 14.14 -3.29 -6.89
N LEU A 231 13.73 -2.08 -7.27
CA LEU A 231 13.49 -1.71 -8.65
C LEU A 231 14.22 -0.41 -8.99
N GLU A 232 14.78 -0.34 -10.17
CA GLU A 232 15.35 0.87 -10.73
C GLU A 232 14.71 1.19 -12.07
N LEU A 233 14.21 2.42 -12.22
CA LEU A 233 13.78 2.94 -13.50
C LEU A 233 15.00 3.49 -14.23
N VAL A 234 15.47 2.75 -15.23
CA VAL A 234 16.63 3.14 -16.05
C VAL A 234 16.19 4.07 -17.16
N ASP A 235 16.71 5.30 -17.21
CA ASP A 235 16.54 6.20 -18.36
C ASP A 235 17.49 5.77 -19.47
N SER A 236 16.96 5.37 -20.61
CA SER A 236 17.77 5.08 -21.78
C SER A 236 17.35 5.95 -22.96
N ASN A 237 18.29 6.76 -23.41
CA ASN A 237 18.13 7.56 -24.62
C ASN A 237 18.82 6.89 -25.85
N VAL A 238 19.19 5.61 -25.73
CA VAL A 238 19.86 4.90 -26.80
C VAL A 238 18.81 4.29 -27.73
N PRO A 239 18.73 4.70 -29.00
CA PRO A 239 17.84 4.09 -29.99
C PRO A 239 18.09 2.58 -30.12
N ILE A 240 17.00 1.83 -30.34
CA ILE A 240 17.03 0.36 -30.43
C ILE A 240 17.95 -0.11 -31.57
N GLU A 241 18.09 0.73 -32.59
CA GLU A 241 18.92 0.53 -33.78
C GLU A 241 20.42 0.56 -33.45
N HIS A 242 20.82 1.28 -32.41
CA HIS A 242 22.22 1.39 -31.99
C HIS A 242 22.70 0.20 -31.14
N ILE A 243 21.82 -0.75 -30.84
CA ILE A 243 22.18 -1.96 -30.12
C ILE A 243 22.48 -3.06 -31.13
N GLY A 244 23.71 -3.54 -31.17
CA GLY A 244 24.12 -4.61 -32.09
C GLY A 244 23.54 -5.96 -31.67
N GLY A 245 23.14 -6.81 -32.67
CA GLY A 245 22.60 -8.16 -32.43
C GLY A 245 21.23 -8.20 -31.75
N LEU A 246 20.85 -9.35 -31.24
CA LEU A 246 19.57 -9.62 -30.56
C LEU A 246 18.31 -9.33 -31.41
N ASP A 247 18.37 -9.63 -32.70
CA ASP A 247 17.32 -9.27 -33.65
C ASP A 247 15.98 -9.92 -33.32
N ASP A 248 15.96 -11.18 -32.90
CA ASP A 248 14.74 -11.86 -32.44
C ASP A 248 14.12 -11.20 -31.22
N LEU A 249 14.96 -10.76 -30.28
CA LEU A 249 14.48 -10.03 -29.09
C LEU A 249 13.94 -8.66 -29.46
N LYS A 250 14.58 -7.94 -30.38
CA LYS A 250 14.11 -6.66 -30.89
C LYS A 250 12.76 -6.81 -31.57
N ASP A 251 12.57 -7.81 -32.40
CA ASP A 251 11.29 -8.08 -33.07
C ASP A 251 10.20 -8.50 -32.08
N TYR A 252 10.54 -9.32 -31.09
CA TYR A 252 9.63 -9.65 -30.00
C TYR A 252 9.18 -8.40 -29.25
N LEU A 253 10.11 -7.52 -28.87
CA LEU A 253 9.80 -6.28 -28.14
C LEU A 253 8.98 -5.31 -28.99
N LYS A 254 9.27 -5.16 -30.29
CA LYS A 254 8.44 -4.33 -31.19
C LYS A 254 7.00 -4.83 -31.23
N LYS A 255 6.78 -6.15 -31.42
CA LYS A 255 5.43 -6.74 -31.39
C LYS A 255 4.72 -6.51 -30.07
N LYS A 256 5.43 -6.56 -28.94
CA LYS A 256 4.85 -6.26 -27.62
C LYS A 256 4.54 -4.79 -27.42
N ALA A 257 5.37 -3.90 -27.96
CA ALA A 257 5.12 -2.46 -27.97
C ALA A 257 3.83 -2.08 -28.70
N ASP A 258 3.56 -2.73 -29.84
CA ASP A 258 2.34 -2.53 -30.61
C ASP A 258 1.10 -2.90 -29.81
N ILE A 259 1.18 -3.95 -28.96
CA ILE A 259 0.10 -4.34 -28.05
C ILE A 259 -0.17 -3.23 -27.04
N PHE A 260 0.88 -2.63 -26.43
CA PHE A 260 0.72 -1.53 -25.49
C PHE A 260 0.18 -0.25 -26.14
N GLN A 261 0.61 0.06 -27.35
CA GLN A 261 0.10 1.23 -28.11
C GLN A 261 -1.38 1.09 -28.48
N ASN A 262 -1.85 -0.14 -28.69
CA ASN A 262 -3.22 -0.45 -29.10
C ASN A 262 -3.97 -1.26 -28.03
N LEU A 263 -3.71 -0.99 -26.75
CA LEU A 263 -4.15 -1.80 -25.61
C LEU A 263 -5.67 -2.08 -25.62
N ALA A 264 -6.48 -1.05 -25.87
CA ALA A 264 -7.94 -1.19 -25.91
C ALA A 264 -8.43 -2.15 -27.01
N LYS A 265 -7.75 -2.18 -28.17
CA LYS A 265 -8.04 -3.14 -29.23
C LYS A 265 -7.53 -4.53 -28.87
N ALA A 266 -6.31 -4.65 -28.34
CA ALA A 266 -5.71 -5.93 -27.98
C ALA A 266 -6.56 -6.66 -26.92
N LEU A 267 -7.05 -5.97 -25.90
CA LEU A 267 -7.94 -6.54 -24.88
C LEU A 267 -9.28 -7.04 -25.47
N LYS A 268 -9.86 -6.33 -26.44
CA LYS A 268 -11.09 -6.79 -27.13
C LYS A 268 -10.86 -8.08 -27.92
N PHE A 269 -9.66 -8.33 -28.40
CA PHE A 269 -9.26 -9.56 -29.07
C PHE A 269 -8.77 -10.67 -28.13
N GLY A 270 -8.87 -10.48 -26.79
CA GLY A 270 -8.45 -11.47 -25.79
C GLY A 270 -6.94 -11.60 -25.64
N VAL A 271 -6.17 -10.63 -26.12
CA VAL A 271 -4.70 -10.62 -25.94
C VAL A 271 -4.35 -10.23 -24.52
N THR A 272 -3.59 -11.06 -23.81
CA THR A 272 -3.13 -10.76 -22.46
C THR A 272 -2.01 -9.71 -22.49
N ILE A 273 -2.05 -8.78 -21.53
CA ILE A 273 -1.02 -7.75 -21.38
C ILE A 273 0.30 -8.43 -20.97
N PRO A 274 1.42 -8.16 -21.66
CA PRO A 274 2.72 -8.67 -21.23
C PRO A 274 3.11 -8.05 -19.89
N LYS A 275 3.33 -8.87 -18.87
CA LYS A 275 3.68 -8.42 -17.51
C LYS A 275 5.16 -8.08 -17.36
N GLY A 276 6.03 -8.68 -18.17
CA GLY A 276 7.47 -8.45 -18.12
C GLY A 276 8.23 -9.46 -18.98
N VAL A 277 9.53 -9.24 -19.09
CA VAL A 277 10.47 -10.16 -19.74
C VAL A 277 11.59 -10.46 -18.76
N PHE A 278 11.81 -11.74 -18.48
CA PHE A 278 12.91 -12.20 -17.64
C PHE A 278 14.06 -12.65 -18.53
N LEU A 279 15.22 -12.02 -18.38
CA LEU A 279 16.41 -12.30 -19.18
C LEU A 279 17.43 -13.02 -18.33
N VAL A 280 17.88 -14.17 -18.80
CA VAL A 280 18.91 -15.00 -18.16
C VAL A 280 20.04 -15.23 -19.15
N GLY A 281 21.27 -15.00 -18.73
CA GLY A 281 22.45 -15.23 -19.57
C GLY A 281 23.75 -14.91 -18.84
N MET A 282 24.88 -15.23 -19.47
CA MET A 282 26.21 -14.94 -18.94
C MET A 282 26.47 -13.41 -18.90
N PRO A 283 27.17 -12.89 -17.87
CA PRO A 283 27.23 -11.44 -17.59
C PRO A 283 27.99 -10.58 -18.63
N VAL A 284 28.59 -11.14 -19.66
CA VAL A 284 29.71 -10.48 -20.36
C VAL A 284 29.34 -9.58 -21.54
N ALA A 285 28.20 -9.72 -22.20
CA ALA A 285 27.98 -8.93 -23.43
C ALA A 285 26.63 -8.24 -23.60
N ALA A 286 25.57 -8.73 -23.03
CA ALA A 286 24.23 -8.27 -23.34
C ALA A 286 23.50 -7.61 -22.16
N ASN A 287 23.85 -7.94 -20.93
CA ASN A 287 23.08 -7.55 -19.73
C ASN A 287 23.07 -6.04 -19.44
N HIS A 288 24.04 -5.28 -19.93
CA HIS A 288 24.04 -3.81 -19.82
C HIS A 288 23.20 -3.11 -20.90
N CYS A 289 23.06 -3.74 -22.07
CA CYS A 289 22.35 -3.14 -23.19
C CYS A 289 20.87 -3.55 -23.22
N VAL A 290 20.53 -4.71 -22.71
CA VAL A 290 19.17 -5.28 -22.74
C VAL A 290 18.17 -4.52 -21.89
N PRO A 291 18.46 -4.08 -20.67
CA PRO A 291 17.55 -3.19 -19.91
C PRO A 291 17.25 -1.90 -20.65
N ARG A 292 18.23 -1.39 -21.43
CA ARG A 292 18.05 -0.21 -22.27
C ARG A 292 17.16 -0.48 -23.50
N LEU A 293 17.17 -1.72 -24.01
CA LEU A 293 16.33 -2.17 -25.11
C LEU A 293 14.84 -2.28 -24.72
N LEU A 294 14.57 -2.78 -23.52
CA LEU A 294 13.21 -3.00 -23.02
C LEU A 294 12.41 -1.70 -22.83
N ARG A 295 13.07 -0.54 -22.78
CA ARG A 295 12.45 0.71 -22.39
C ARG A 295 11.88 1.54 -23.52
N GLN A 296 12.49 1.52 -24.70
CA GLN A 296 12.10 2.45 -25.75
C GLN A 296 10.69 2.28 -26.31
N PRO A 297 10.17 1.08 -26.55
CA PRO A 297 8.80 0.91 -27.04
C PRO A 297 7.72 0.88 -25.97
N LEU A 298 8.09 0.60 -24.68
CA LEU A 298 7.10 0.35 -23.61
C LEU A 298 6.78 1.58 -22.76
N VAL A 299 7.63 2.59 -22.74
CA VAL A 299 7.55 3.70 -21.78
C VAL A 299 6.80 4.92 -22.31
N SER A 300 6.38 4.97 -23.56
CA SER A 300 5.65 6.13 -24.06
C SER A 300 4.21 6.23 -23.53
N ARG A 301 3.70 5.25 -22.77
CA ARG A 301 2.30 5.24 -22.24
C ARG A 301 2.05 4.41 -20.98
N CYS A 302 2.98 4.28 -20.05
CA CYS A 302 2.64 3.81 -18.70
C CYS A 302 2.79 4.91 -17.69
#